data_e7c0ce50806a7bcaf3cad875b72eca11
#
_entry.id   e7c0ce50806a7bcaf3cad875b72eca11
#
_cell.length_a   1.000
_cell.length_b   1.000
_cell.length_c   1.000
_cell.angle_alpha   90.00
_cell.angle_beta   90.00
_cell.angle_gamma   90.00
#
_symmetry.space_group_name_H-M   'P 1'
#
loop_
_entity.id
_entity.type
_entity.pdbx_description
1 polymer ?
#
loop_
_entity_poly.entity_id
_entity_poly.type
_entity_poly.pdbx_seq_one_letter_code
_entity_poly.pdbx_strand_id
1 'polypeptide(L)'
;MINFLLNLSLILCVVFSASKDYRSGEFLSYQIDLDNTILADLPPNDYNEWIYLTNDRIKVKYSSNFEIPWCRSSANFRFSQDEIYNALKDLKNYKNIFDRVSVSKLLNQEDGIAYIRLNMPWPYSDRDYTVRFIESRDNNDIIFQFYSVAHPNTPNNTGSVTLPRAGGEWRLNYIDSNRTHVTYTWNGELLGNFPDYGLTTAWETQGSEVMIWLNEYLKGRRNNN
;
A
#
# COMPACT_ATOMS: atom_id res chain seq x y z
N MET A 1 -47.89 16.14 -19.63
CA MET A 1 -46.80 15.34 -20.24
C MET A 1 -45.66 16.20 -20.83
N ILE A 2 -45.90 17.43 -21.21
CA ILE A 2 -44.87 18.30 -21.85
C ILE A 2 -43.87 18.90 -20.83
N ASN A 3 -44.25 19.11 -19.58
CA ASN A 3 -43.37 19.70 -18.56
C ASN A 3 -42.34 18.73 -17.95
N PHE A 4 -42.48 17.42 -18.14
CA PHE A 4 -41.52 16.44 -17.61
C PHE A 4 -40.30 16.26 -18.54
N LEU A 5 -40.47 16.46 -19.82
CA LEU A 5 -39.38 16.36 -20.81
C LEU A 5 -38.46 17.59 -20.83
N LEU A 6 -38.97 18.76 -20.44
CA LEU A 6 -38.17 20.00 -20.35
C LEU A 6 -37.19 19.99 -19.17
N ASN A 7 -37.55 19.35 -18.06
CA ASN A 7 -36.66 19.24 -16.88
C ASN A 7 -35.51 18.25 -17.10
N LEU A 8 -35.71 17.19 -17.91
CA LEU A 8 -34.66 16.23 -18.21
C LEU A 8 -33.58 16.80 -19.13
N SER A 9 -33.98 17.68 -20.06
CA SER A 9 -33.07 18.38 -20.98
C SER A 9 -32.18 19.40 -20.27
N LEU A 10 -32.70 20.09 -19.22
CA LEU A 10 -31.91 21.04 -18.44
C LEU A 10 -30.85 20.36 -17.55
N ILE A 11 -31.16 19.19 -16.98
CA ILE A 11 -30.21 18.42 -16.17
C ILE A 11 -29.08 17.89 -17.04
N LEU A 12 -29.37 17.46 -18.27
CA LEU A 12 -28.34 16.97 -19.20
C LEU A 12 -27.41 18.09 -19.70
N CYS A 13 -27.93 19.32 -19.90
CA CYS A 13 -27.11 20.47 -20.28
C CYS A 13 -26.20 20.96 -19.16
N VAL A 14 -26.61 20.86 -17.88
CA VAL A 14 -25.75 21.25 -16.74
C VAL A 14 -24.59 20.30 -16.56
N VAL A 15 -24.79 19.00 -16.78
CA VAL A 15 -23.71 17.98 -16.69
C VAL A 15 -22.68 18.14 -17.83
N PHE A 16 -23.11 18.52 -19.04
CA PHE A 16 -22.20 18.77 -20.17
C PHE A 16 -21.50 20.14 -20.13
N SER A 17 -22.08 21.13 -19.44
CA SER A 17 -21.46 22.45 -19.26
C SER A 17 -20.37 22.47 -18.19
N ALA A 18 -20.46 21.59 -17.19
CA ALA A 18 -19.46 21.49 -16.13
C ALA A 18 -18.14 20.80 -16.59
N SER A 19 -18.15 20.13 -17.75
CA SER A 19 -16.97 19.38 -18.23
C SER A 19 -15.99 20.22 -19.06
N LYS A 20 -16.25 21.51 -19.29
CA LYS A 20 -15.43 22.34 -20.18
C LYS A 20 -14.47 23.33 -19.50
N ASP A 21 -14.56 23.54 -18.19
CA ASP A 21 -13.73 24.55 -17.47
C ASP A 21 -12.92 23.98 -16.28
N TYR A 22 -12.68 22.68 -16.23
CA TYR A 22 -11.75 22.13 -15.24
C TYR A 22 -10.30 22.47 -15.65
N ARG A 23 -9.70 23.44 -15.00
CA ARG A 23 -8.26 23.69 -15.09
C ARG A 23 -7.53 22.44 -14.58
N SER A 24 -6.53 22.01 -15.34
CA SER A 24 -5.74 20.80 -15.04
C SER A 24 -5.21 20.72 -13.60
N GLY A 25 -5.01 21.87 -12.94
CA GLY A 25 -4.56 21.96 -11.56
C GLY A 25 -5.64 21.60 -10.51
N GLU A 26 -6.92 21.91 -10.75
CA GLU A 26 -8.02 21.54 -9.84
C GLU A 26 -8.35 20.05 -9.93
N PHE A 27 -8.24 19.48 -11.12
CA PHE A 27 -8.43 18.03 -11.29
C PHE A 27 -7.35 17.23 -10.55
N LEU A 28 -6.09 17.66 -10.63
CA LEU A 28 -4.98 17.03 -9.92
C LEU A 28 -5.10 17.18 -8.40
N SER A 29 -5.55 18.35 -7.89
CA SER A 29 -5.74 18.55 -6.45
C SER A 29 -6.89 17.71 -5.91
N TYR A 30 -8.00 17.61 -6.65
CA TYR A 30 -9.14 16.76 -6.28
C TYR A 30 -8.78 15.26 -6.30
N GLN A 31 -7.97 14.83 -7.26
CA GLN A 31 -7.48 13.45 -7.33
C GLN A 31 -6.52 13.14 -6.17
N ILE A 32 -5.65 14.07 -5.80
CA ILE A 32 -4.74 13.94 -4.65
C ILE A 32 -5.54 13.79 -3.35
N ASP A 33 -6.63 14.55 -3.16
CA ASP A 33 -7.48 14.46 -1.97
C ASP A 33 -8.23 13.12 -1.89
N LEU A 34 -8.71 12.59 -3.02
CA LEU A 34 -9.35 11.27 -3.07
C LEU A 34 -8.37 10.13 -2.80
N ASP A 35 -7.17 10.22 -3.38
CA ASP A 35 -6.16 9.19 -3.28
C ASP A 35 -5.63 9.01 -1.83
N ASN A 36 -5.70 10.05 -1.00
CA ASN A 36 -5.24 9.98 0.39
C ASN A 36 -6.32 9.47 1.37
N THR A 37 -7.55 9.26 0.94
CA THR A 37 -8.65 8.81 1.82
C THR A 37 -8.38 7.47 2.48
N ILE A 38 -7.66 6.57 1.82
CA ILE A 38 -7.32 5.27 2.38
C ILE A 38 -6.45 5.37 3.65
N LEU A 39 -5.59 6.37 3.75
CA LEU A 39 -4.77 6.57 4.95
C LEU A 39 -5.58 7.15 6.13
N ALA A 40 -6.77 7.75 5.88
CA ALA A 40 -7.66 8.17 6.94
C ALA A 40 -8.23 6.98 7.73
N ASP A 41 -8.35 5.82 7.08
CA ASP A 41 -8.82 4.57 7.70
C ASP A 41 -7.67 3.72 8.25
N LEU A 42 -6.41 4.18 8.14
CA LEU A 42 -5.26 3.45 8.68
C LEU A 42 -5.41 3.29 10.20
N PRO A 43 -5.44 2.07 10.74
CA PRO A 43 -5.57 1.86 12.17
C PRO A 43 -4.43 2.53 12.94
N PRO A 44 -4.71 3.36 13.95
CA PRO A 44 -3.69 4.03 14.73
C PRO A 44 -2.75 3.03 15.42
N ASN A 45 -1.60 3.51 15.89
CA ASN A 45 -0.59 2.62 16.46
C ASN A 45 -1.08 1.91 17.73
N ASP A 46 -1.90 2.58 18.53
CA ASP A 46 -2.53 2.08 19.77
C ASP A 46 -3.85 1.31 19.55
N TYR A 47 -4.29 1.13 18.31
CA TYR A 47 -5.46 0.33 18.01
C TYR A 47 -5.32 -1.10 18.54
N ASN A 48 -6.33 -1.60 19.24
CA ASN A 48 -6.25 -2.84 20.03
C ASN A 48 -7.25 -3.94 19.64
N GLU A 49 -8.20 -3.67 18.73
CA GLU A 49 -9.22 -4.64 18.30
C GLU A 49 -8.72 -5.51 17.13
N TRP A 50 -7.59 -6.16 17.34
CA TRP A 50 -6.98 -7.05 16.35
C TRP A 50 -7.27 -8.52 16.62
N ILE A 51 -7.53 -9.27 15.55
CA ILE A 51 -7.58 -10.74 15.57
C ILE A 51 -6.22 -11.27 15.12
N TYR A 52 -5.57 -12.08 15.95
CA TYR A 52 -4.27 -12.66 15.62
C TYR A 52 -4.44 -13.86 14.70
N LEU A 53 -3.63 -13.89 13.62
CA LEU A 53 -3.45 -15.02 12.71
C LEU A 53 -2.24 -15.85 13.15
N THR A 54 -1.13 -15.18 13.50
CA THR A 54 0.02 -15.80 14.13
C THR A 54 0.60 -14.89 15.21
N ASN A 55 1.22 -15.47 16.26
CA ASN A 55 1.78 -14.73 17.38
C ASN A 55 3.14 -15.29 17.83
N ASP A 56 3.97 -15.64 16.87
CA ASP A 56 5.34 -16.11 17.07
C ASP A 56 6.36 -14.96 17.01
N ARG A 57 7.54 -15.23 16.45
CA ARG A 57 8.59 -14.22 16.21
C ARG A 57 8.10 -13.10 15.28
N ILE A 58 7.29 -13.45 14.30
CA ILE A 58 6.54 -12.51 13.46
C ILE A 58 5.09 -12.63 13.92
N LYS A 59 4.52 -11.51 14.31
CA LYS A 59 3.10 -11.44 14.69
C LYS A 59 2.33 -10.93 13.49
N VAL A 60 1.32 -11.66 13.06
CA VAL A 60 0.40 -11.23 12.01
C VAL A 60 -1.01 -11.18 12.58
N LYS A 61 -1.70 -10.07 12.33
CA LYS A 61 -3.05 -9.82 12.84
C LYS A 61 -3.84 -9.01 11.83
N TYR A 62 -5.17 -9.07 11.91
CA TYR A 62 -6.07 -8.29 11.08
C TYR A 62 -7.23 -7.71 11.89
N SER A 63 -7.91 -6.73 11.31
CA SER A 63 -9.19 -6.21 11.78
C SER A 63 -10.12 -5.98 10.60
N SER A 64 -11.38 -6.40 10.76
CA SER A 64 -12.48 -6.17 9.82
C SER A 64 -13.41 -5.04 10.26
N ASN A 65 -13.02 -4.24 11.24
CA ASN A 65 -13.83 -3.12 11.77
C ASN A 65 -13.77 -1.86 10.89
N PHE A 66 -13.22 -1.97 9.69
CA PHE A 66 -13.07 -0.92 8.70
C PHE A 66 -13.78 -1.32 7.41
N GLU A 67 -14.06 -0.38 6.52
CA GLU A 67 -14.67 -0.67 5.22
C GLU A 67 -13.85 -1.72 4.43
N ILE A 68 -12.52 -1.56 4.44
CA ILE A 68 -11.58 -2.56 3.94
C ILE A 68 -10.83 -3.16 5.14
N PRO A 69 -10.71 -4.49 5.25
CA PRO A 69 -9.93 -5.09 6.32
C PRO A 69 -8.49 -4.58 6.32
N TRP A 70 -7.97 -4.26 7.50
CA TRP A 70 -6.56 -3.91 7.68
C TRP A 70 -5.80 -5.09 8.28
N CYS A 71 -4.59 -5.26 7.81
CA CYS A 71 -3.65 -6.28 8.30
C CYS A 71 -2.42 -5.61 8.89
N ARG A 72 -1.81 -6.23 9.89
CA ARG A 72 -0.58 -5.73 10.50
C ARG A 72 0.35 -6.88 10.83
N SER A 73 1.58 -6.81 10.36
CA SER A 73 2.66 -7.69 10.81
C SER A 73 3.71 -6.91 11.58
N SER A 74 4.36 -7.55 12.55
CA SER A 74 5.43 -6.93 13.32
C SER A 74 6.48 -7.93 13.79
N ALA A 75 7.73 -7.48 13.89
CA ALA A 75 8.85 -8.26 14.37
C ALA A 75 9.98 -7.36 14.90
N ASN A 76 10.84 -7.90 15.77
CA ASN A 76 12.06 -7.24 16.19
C ASN A 76 13.21 -7.63 15.26
N PHE A 77 13.83 -6.64 14.61
CA PHE A 77 14.97 -6.81 13.74
C PHE A 77 16.26 -6.43 14.46
N ARG A 78 17.35 -7.16 14.18
CA ARG A 78 18.69 -6.85 14.68
C ARG A 78 19.45 -5.95 13.70
N PHE A 79 18.81 -4.85 13.34
CA PHE A 79 19.31 -3.83 12.42
C PHE A 79 18.90 -2.46 12.94
N SER A 80 19.71 -1.44 12.66
CA SER A 80 19.36 -0.06 12.96
C SER A 80 18.16 0.42 12.11
N GLN A 81 17.49 1.45 12.57
CA GLN A 81 16.41 2.07 11.79
C GLN A 81 16.89 2.51 10.40
N ASP A 82 18.11 3.08 10.31
CA ASP A 82 18.65 3.58 9.04
C ASP A 82 18.94 2.45 8.03
N GLU A 83 19.43 1.30 8.50
CA GLU A 83 19.64 0.14 7.62
C GLU A 83 18.30 -0.33 7.01
N ILE A 84 17.25 -0.43 7.82
CA ILE A 84 15.93 -0.85 7.39
C ILE A 84 15.29 0.22 6.50
N TYR A 85 15.34 1.48 6.92
CA TYR A 85 14.78 2.60 6.18
C TYR A 85 15.42 2.73 4.79
N ASN A 86 16.75 2.62 4.69
CA ASN A 86 17.44 2.67 3.41
C ASN A 86 17.04 1.53 2.46
N ALA A 87 16.72 0.35 2.99
CA ALA A 87 16.18 -0.74 2.18
C ALA A 87 14.76 -0.44 1.68
N LEU A 88 13.90 0.09 2.55
CA LEU A 88 12.51 0.43 2.21
C LEU A 88 12.42 1.63 1.25
N LYS A 89 13.34 2.58 1.34
CA LYS A 89 13.39 3.75 0.44
C LYS A 89 13.87 3.40 -0.96
N ASP A 90 14.59 2.31 -1.14
CA ASP A 90 15.10 1.86 -2.44
C ASP A 90 14.01 1.15 -3.25
N LEU A 91 12.98 1.93 -3.66
CA LEU A 91 11.80 1.43 -4.36
C LEU A 91 12.14 0.65 -5.64
N LYS A 92 13.21 1.02 -6.35
CA LYS A 92 13.65 0.33 -7.57
C LYS A 92 14.11 -1.09 -7.30
N ASN A 93 14.54 -1.36 -6.06
CA ASN A 93 15.14 -2.62 -5.65
C ASN A 93 14.14 -3.58 -4.98
N TYR A 94 12.87 -3.22 -4.86
CA TYR A 94 11.85 -4.06 -4.18
C TYR A 94 11.76 -5.49 -4.74
N LYS A 95 11.99 -5.68 -6.05
CA LYS A 95 12.05 -7.02 -6.66
C LYS A 95 13.18 -7.92 -6.12
N ASN A 96 14.23 -7.33 -5.51
CA ASN A 96 15.34 -8.06 -4.89
C ASN A 96 15.17 -8.17 -3.36
N ILE A 97 14.20 -7.44 -2.78
CA ILE A 97 13.87 -7.44 -1.36
C ILE A 97 12.69 -8.36 -1.08
N PHE A 98 11.67 -8.32 -1.94
CA PHE A 98 10.39 -9.00 -1.75
C PHE A 98 10.13 -9.95 -2.93
N ASP A 99 10.19 -11.26 -2.69
CA ASP A 99 10.15 -12.28 -3.75
C ASP A 99 8.88 -12.27 -4.61
N ARG A 100 7.75 -11.78 -4.05
CA ARG A 100 6.52 -11.61 -4.83
C ARG A 100 6.53 -10.39 -5.75
N VAL A 101 7.44 -9.45 -5.56
CA VAL A 101 7.53 -8.26 -6.42
C VAL A 101 8.21 -8.63 -7.73
N SER A 102 7.43 -8.80 -8.79
CA SER A 102 7.95 -9.07 -10.14
C SER A 102 8.39 -7.80 -10.86
N VAL A 103 7.71 -6.67 -10.60
CA VAL A 103 8.04 -5.37 -11.15
C VAL A 103 8.01 -4.34 -10.05
N SER A 104 9.07 -3.53 -9.96
CA SER A 104 9.08 -2.28 -9.21
C SER A 104 9.71 -1.19 -10.06
N LYS A 105 8.90 -0.23 -10.49
CA LYS A 105 9.32 0.83 -11.41
C LYS A 105 9.02 2.19 -10.80
N LEU A 106 10.05 2.97 -10.57
CA LEU A 106 9.89 4.36 -10.14
C LEU A 106 9.38 5.20 -11.32
N LEU A 107 8.21 5.80 -11.15
CA LEU A 107 7.55 6.62 -12.17
C LEU A 107 7.87 8.10 -11.98
N ASN A 108 7.96 8.56 -10.73
CA ASN A 108 8.41 9.90 -10.36
C ASN A 108 9.25 9.83 -9.08
N GLN A 109 10.50 10.25 -9.16
CA GLN A 109 11.43 10.17 -8.04
C GLN A 109 11.19 11.29 -7.01
N GLU A 110 10.86 12.49 -7.46
CA GLU A 110 10.64 13.64 -6.57
C GLU A 110 9.40 13.46 -5.72
N ASP A 111 8.33 12.90 -6.30
CA ASP A 111 7.07 12.62 -5.63
C ASP A 111 7.03 11.25 -4.93
N GLY A 112 8.07 10.42 -5.07
CA GLY A 112 8.09 9.07 -4.49
C GLY A 112 7.04 8.14 -5.10
N ILE A 113 6.71 8.28 -6.41
CA ILE A 113 5.68 7.48 -7.06
C ILE A 113 6.29 6.27 -7.75
N ALA A 114 5.81 5.08 -7.41
CA ALA A 114 6.25 3.82 -7.98
C ALA A 114 5.07 2.94 -8.42
N TYR A 115 5.27 2.22 -9.52
CA TYR A 115 4.43 1.13 -9.96
C TYR A 115 5.00 -0.19 -9.45
N ILE A 116 4.16 -1.01 -8.82
CA ILE A 116 4.53 -2.30 -8.26
C ILE A 116 3.58 -3.37 -8.80
N ARG A 117 4.15 -4.53 -9.20
CA ARG A 117 3.40 -5.72 -9.56
C ARG A 117 3.84 -6.89 -8.70
N LEU A 118 2.84 -7.59 -8.16
CA LEU A 118 2.99 -8.76 -7.30
C LEU A 118 2.60 -10.03 -8.05
N ASN A 119 3.46 -11.03 -8.04
CA ASN A 119 3.13 -12.38 -8.48
C ASN A 119 2.21 -13.05 -7.45
N MET A 120 1.10 -13.60 -7.94
CA MET A 120 0.20 -14.40 -7.15
C MET A 120 0.36 -15.89 -7.49
N PRO A 121 0.15 -16.80 -6.52
CA PRO A 121 0.18 -18.23 -6.82
C PRO A 121 -0.97 -18.62 -7.74
N TRP A 122 -0.68 -19.50 -8.68
CA TRP A 122 -1.74 -20.08 -9.53
C TRP A 122 -2.86 -20.68 -8.65
N PRO A 123 -4.17 -20.50 -8.95
CA PRO A 123 -4.75 -19.97 -10.21
C PRO A 123 -5.07 -18.46 -10.20
N TYR A 124 -4.55 -17.68 -9.27
CA TYR A 124 -4.88 -16.27 -9.14
C TYR A 124 -4.06 -15.41 -10.10
N SER A 125 -4.71 -14.39 -10.68
CA SER A 125 -4.03 -13.36 -11.44
C SER A 125 -3.10 -12.55 -10.55
N ASP A 126 -2.04 -11.98 -11.10
CA ASP A 126 -1.17 -11.03 -10.39
C ASP A 126 -1.95 -9.81 -9.90
N ARG A 127 -1.38 -9.07 -8.98
CA ARG A 127 -1.87 -7.77 -8.50
C ARG A 127 -0.91 -6.67 -8.91
N ASP A 128 -1.44 -5.50 -9.24
CA ASP A 128 -0.60 -4.33 -9.43
C ASP A 128 -1.23 -3.07 -8.80
N TYR A 129 -0.39 -2.09 -8.56
CA TYR A 129 -0.79 -0.79 -8.07
C TYR A 129 0.29 0.25 -8.35
N THR A 130 -0.16 1.51 -8.49
CA THR A 130 0.72 2.68 -8.49
C THR A 130 0.51 3.42 -7.19
N VAL A 131 1.58 3.64 -6.44
CA VAL A 131 1.51 4.24 -5.12
C VAL A 131 2.49 5.40 -4.99
N ARG A 132 2.08 6.40 -4.19
CA ARG A 132 2.97 7.43 -3.66
C ARG A 132 3.44 6.99 -2.30
N PHE A 133 4.74 7.14 -2.05
CA PHE A 133 5.36 6.96 -0.76
C PHE A 133 5.65 8.30 -0.11
N ILE A 134 5.31 8.43 1.17
CA ILE A 134 5.59 9.61 1.99
C ILE A 134 6.32 9.21 3.25
N GLU A 135 7.28 10.03 3.64
CA GLU A 135 8.07 9.85 4.87
C GLU A 135 7.63 10.87 5.90
N SER A 136 7.58 10.43 7.15
CA SER A 136 7.44 11.31 8.31
C SER A 136 8.21 10.73 9.50
N ARG A 137 8.39 11.54 10.54
CA ARG A 137 8.99 11.14 11.81
C ARG A 137 8.07 11.51 12.95
N ASP A 138 7.96 10.59 13.90
CA ASP A 138 7.21 10.79 15.13
C ASP A 138 8.12 10.42 16.31
N ASN A 139 8.63 11.43 17.03
CA ASN A 139 9.68 11.27 18.02
C ASN A 139 10.92 10.58 17.42
N ASN A 140 11.25 9.37 17.89
CA ASN A 140 12.35 8.55 17.40
C ASN A 140 11.93 7.53 16.33
N ASP A 141 10.65 7.52 15.94
CA ASP A 141 10.13 6.59 14.94
C ASP A 141 10.28 7.15 13.53
N ILE A 142 10.64 6.29 12.59
CA ILE A 142 10.56 6.57 11.16
C ILE A 142 9.28 5.94 10.63
N ILE A 143 8.48 6.73 9.93
CA ILE A 143 7.20 6.33 9.34
C ILE A 143 7.30 6.48 7.83
N PHE A 144 6.97 5.41 7.11
CA PHE A 144 6.99 5.37 5.65
C PHE A 144 5.65 4.83 5.15
N GLN A 145 4.76 5.76 4.81
CA GLN A 145 3.40 5.46 4.36
C GLN A 145 3.35 5.39 2.84
N PHE A 146 2.35 4.65 2.34
CA PHE A 146 2.06 4.60 0.91
C PHE A 146 0.56 4.54 0.67
N TYR A 147 0.12 5.07 -0.46
CA TYR A 147 -1.27 5.02 -0.91
C TYR A 147 -1.35 5.08 -2.43
N SER A 148 -2.41 4.47 -2.98
CA SER A 148 -2.65 4.44 -4.41
C SER A 148 -2.84 5.84 -5.00
N VAL A 149 -2.25 6.05 -6.16
CA VAL A 149 -2.39 7.28 -6.95
C VAL A 149 -2.57 6.96 -8.43
N ALA A 150 -3.30 7.82 -9.14
CA ALA A 150 -3.29 7.80 -10.60
C ALA A 150 -2.01 8.44 -11.12
N HIS A 151 -1.37 7.83 -12.13
CA HIS A 151 -0.19 8.40 -12.78
C HIS A 151 -0.18 8.10 -14.28
N PRO A 152 0.11 9.09 -15.17
CA PRO A 152 0.02 8.93 -16.62
C PRO A 152 0.97 7.86 -17.19
N ASN A 153 2.08 7.59 -16.50
CA ASN A 153 3.07 6.58 -16.88
C ASN A 153 2.84 5.21 -16.23
N THR A 154 1.68 5.01 -15.55
CA THR A 154 1.30 3.69 -15.04
C THR A 154 1.18 2.72 -16.22
N PRO A 155 1.87 1.55 -16.18
CA PRO A 155 1.75 0.56 -17.23
C PRO A 155 0.32 0.06 -17.37
N ASN A 156 -0.17 -0.04 -18.61
CA ASN A 156 -1.45 -0.69 -18.88
C ASN A 156 -1.22 -2.20 -18.98
N ASN A 157 -1.56 -2.94 -17.93
CA ASN A 157 -1.37 -4.39 -17.86
C ASN A 157 -2.71 -5.13 -17.97
N THR A 158 -2.84 -5.99 -18.98
CA THR A 158 -4.03 -6.83 -19.18
C THR A 158 -4.00 -8.14 -18.39
N GLY A 159 -2.90 -8.44 -17.69
CA GLY A 159 -2.69 -9.72 -17.00
C GLY A 159 -2.68 -9.65 -15.47
N SER A 160 -3.04 -8.50 -14.89
CA SER A 160 -3.11 -8.30 -13.43
C SER A 160 -4.42 -7.63 -13.03
N VAL A 161 -4.78 -7.79 -11.76
CA VAL A 161 -5.87 -7.05 -11.11
C VAL A 161 -5.27 -5.82 -10.43
N THR A 162 -5.67 -4.64 -10.88
CA THR A 162 -5.21 -3.38 -10.27
C THR A 162 -5.94 -3.14 -8.95
N LEU A 163 -5.17 -2.77 -7.91
CA LEU A 163 -5.68 -2.44 -6.58
C LEU A 163 -5.80 -0.91 -6.45
N PRO A 164 -6.99 -0.33 -6.67
CA PRO A 164 -7.16 1.13 -6.72
C PRO A 164 -7.09 1.78 -5.34
N ARG A 165 -7.23 1.00 -4.27
CA ARG A 165 -7.21 1.46 -2.88
C ARG A 165 -6.06 0.86 -2.07
N ALA A 166 -4.94 0.48 -2.72
CA ALA A 166 -3.77 0.01 -1.99
C ALA A 166 -3.25 1.10 -1.06
N GLY A 167 -2.99 0.75 0.20
CA GLY A 167 -2.47 1.69 1.19
C GLY A 167 -1.87 1.00 2.40
N GLY A 168 -0.95 1.68 3.07
CA GLY A 168 -0.32 1.12 4.25
C GLY A 168 0.81 1.97 4.83
N GLU A 169 1.47 1.39 5.82
CA GLU A 169 2.52 2.04 6.60
C GLU A 169 3.59 1.04 7.01
N TRP A 170 4.83 1.41 6.86
CA TRP A 170 5.96 0.89 7.60
C TRP A 170 6.27 1.82 8.76
N ARG A 171 6.32 1.28 9.98
CA ARG A 171 6.75 2.01 11.15
C ARG A 171 7.96 1.33 11.77
N LEU A 172 9.02 2.10 11.94
CA LEU A 172 10.28 1.66 12.49
C LEU A 172 10.44 2.30 13.87
N ASN A 173 10.12 1.53 14.94
CA ASN A 173 10.25 2.02 16.30
C ASN A 173 11.67 1.76 16.82
N TYR A 174 12.33 2.80 17.31
CA TYR A 174 13.67 2.69 17.86
C TYR A 174 13.69 1.84 19.13
N ILE A 175 14.56 0.82 19.17
CA ILE A 175 14.85 0.06 20.40
C ILE A 175 16.24 0.46 20.92
N ASP A 176 17.27 0.32 20.07
CA ASP A 176 18.65 0.78 20.29
C ASP A 176 19.38 0.92 18.94
N SER A 177 20.68 1.24 18.98
CA SER A 177 21.50 1.47 17.78
C SER A 177 21.53 0.30 16.78
N ASN A 178 21.22 -0.92 17.23
CA ASN A 178 21.31 -2.15 16.45
C ASN A 178 20.00 -2.94 16.42
N ARG A 179 18.92 -2.42 17.01
CA ARG A 179 17.63 -3.11 17.06
C ARG A 179 16.49 -2.14 16.81
N THR A 180 15.56 -2.59 16.00
CA THR A 180 14.35 -1.86 15.61
C THR A 180 13.14 -2.77 15.71
N HIS A 181 12.05 -2.29 16.29
CA HIS A 181 10.76 -2.95 16.15
C HIS A 181 10.13 -2.47 14.83
N VAL A 182 9.92 -3.41 13.92
CA VAL A 182 9.36 -3.14 12.58
C VAL A 182 7.89 -3.51 12.57
N THR A 183 7.05 -2.59 12.15
CA THR A 183 5.62 -2.83 11.91
C THR A 183 5.30 -2.51 10.46
N TYR A 184 4.58 -3.41 9.78
CA TYR A 184 4.01 -3.22 8.45
C TYR A 184 2.50 -3.35 8.55
N THR A 185 1.78 -2.29 8.23
CA THR A 185 0.33 -2.25 8.19
C THR A 185 -0.11 -2.02 6.75
N TRP A 186 -1.05 -2.82 6.26
CA TRP A 186 -1.58 -2.68 4.89
C TRP A 186 -3.07 -3.02 4.86
N ASN A 187 -3.80 -2.46 3.90
CA ASN A 187 -5.16 -2.91 3.69
C ASN A 187 -5.18 -4.30 3.04
N GLY A 188 -6.13 -5.13 3.45
CA GLY A 188 -6.20 -6.54 3.06
C GLY A 188 -6.99 -6.80 1.79
N GLU A 189 -7.36 -5.78 1.01
CA GLU A 189 -8.15 -5.96 -0.21
C GLU A 189 -7.33 -6.68 -1.28
N LEU A 190 -7.86 -7.78 -1.81
CA LEU A 190 -7.21 -8.55 -2.89
C LEU A 190 -7.92 -8.42 -4.23
N LEU A 191 -9.21 -8.12 -4.23
CA LEU A 191 -10.05 -8.03 -5.43
C LEU A 191 -9.99 -9.25 -6.38
N GLY A 192 -10.70 -9.14 -7.50
CA GLY A 192 -10.76 -10.22 -8.50
C GLY A 192 -11.46 -11.47 -7.96
N ASN A 193 -11.03 -12.63 -8.43
CA ASN A 193 -11.64 -13.93 -8.07
C ASN A 193 -11.00 -14.56 -6.82
N PHE A 194 -10.46 -13.77 -5.89
CA PHE A 194 -9.89 -14.31 -4.67
C PHE A 194 -11.02 -14.68 -3.69
N PRO A 195 -11.08 -15.94 -3.19
CA PRO A 195 -12.20 -16.38 -2.37
C PRO A 195 -12.07 -15.86 -0.94
N ASP A 196 -13.18 -15.41 -0.34
CA ASP A 196 -13.21 -14.87 1.02
C ASP A 196 -12.67 -15.84 2.08
N TYR A 197 -12.91 -17.14 1.93
CA TYR A 197 -12.41 -18.16 2.85
C TYR A 197 -10.88 -18.31 2.85
N GLY A 198 -10.19 -17.78 1.82
CA GLY A 198 -8.72 -17.81 1.69
C GLY A 198 -8.04 -16.53 2.21
N LEU A 199 -8.79 -15.47 2.53
CA LEU A 199 -8.24 -14.17 2.87
C LEU A 199 -7.33 -14.21 4.11
N THR A 200 -7.76 -14.85 5.20
CA THR A 200 -6.96 -14.94 6.43
C THR A 200 -5.64 -15.64 6.21
N THR A 201 -5.64 -16.75 5.44
CA THR A 201 -4.40 -17.47 5.07
C THR A 201 -3.51 -16.61 4.18
N ALA A 202 -4.08 -15.87 3.22
CA ALA A 202 -3.33 -14.97 2.36
C ALA A 202 -2.68 -13.83 3.17
N TRP A 203 -3.40 -13.23 4.12
CA TRP A 203 -2.88 -12.16 4.98
C TRP A 203 -1.78 -12.66 5.93
N GLU A 204 -1.96 -13.84 6.53
CA GLU A 204 -0.94 -14.48 7.37
C GLU A 204 0.34 -14.74 6.57
N THR A 205 0.20 -15.34 5.39
CA THR A 205 1.30 -15.63 4.49
C THR A 205 2.01 -14.35 4.08
N GLN A 206 1.29 -13.37 3.54
CA GLN A 206 1.86 -12.09 3.09
C GLN A 206 2.60 -11.37 4.22
N GLY A 207 1.96 -11.24 5.39
CA GLY A 207 2.55 -10.55 6.52
C GLY A 207 3.83 -11.23 7.04
N SER A 208 3.86 -12.56 7.02
CA SER A 208 5.04 -13.35 7.42
C SER A 208 6.17 -13.25 6.40
N GLU A 209 5.85 -13.47 5.12
CA GLU A 209 6.81 -13.42 4.01
C GLU A 209 7.52 -12.07 3.91
N VAL A 210 6.77 -10.96 3.97
CA VAL A 210 7.32 -9.61 3.85
C VAL A 210 8.35 -9.33 4.95
N MET A 211 8.10 -9.76 6.19
CA MET A 211 9.06 -9.62 7.30
C MET A 211 10.27 -10.53 7.11
N ILE A 212 10.07 -11.77 6.65
CA ILE A 212 11.17 -12.71 6.40
C ILE A 212 12.10 -12.16 5.31
N TRP A 213 11.55 -11.78 4.16
CA TRP A 213 12.34 -11.33 3.02
C TRP A 213 13.13 -10.06 3.34
N LEU A 214 12.51 -9.07 3.99
CA LEU A 214 13.22 -7.86 4.40
C LEU A 214 14.39 -8.19 5.34
N ASN A 215 14.17 -9.07 6.33
CA ASN A 215 15.21 -9.47 7.27
C ASN A 215 16.35 -10.25 6.58
N GLU A 216 16.04 -11.16 5.65
CA GLU A 216 17.07 -11.93 4.90
C GLU A 216 17.85 -11.02 3.95
N TYR A 217 17.20 -10.10 3.27
CA TYR A 217 17.88 -9.10 2.45
C TYR A 217 18.89 -8.27 3.24
N LEU A 218 18.49 -7.78 4.41
CA LEU A 218 19.38 -7.00 5.29
C LEU A 218 20.57 -7.82 5.80
N LYS A 219 20.36 -9.11 6.15
CA LYS A 219 21.46 -10.03 6.50
C LYS A 219 22.43 -10.21 5.35
N GLY A 220 21.92 -10.43 4.14
CA GLY A 220 22.74 -10.60 2.92
C GLY A 220 23.63 -9.38 2.66
N ARG A 221 23.09 -8.17 2.80
CA ARG A 221 23.87 -6.93 2.66
C ARG A 221 24.98 -6.78 3.70
N ARG A 222 24.69 -7.13 4.96
CA ARG A 222 25.68 -7.02 6.05
C ARG A 222 26.85 -8.00 5.87
N ASN A 223 26.61 -9.16 5.29
CA ASN A 223 27.66 -10.16 5.03
C ASN A 223 28.55 -9.83 3.83
N ASN A 224 28.10 -8.93 2.94
CA ASN A 224 28.80 -8.53 1.72
C ASN A 224 29.58 -7.19 1.86
N ASN A 225 29.45 -6.50 3.00
CA ASN A 225 30.18 -5.32 3.39
C ASN A 225 31.25 -5.62 4.45
#